data_aca398951c4e9ce051d6866065d07f69
#
_entry.id   aca398951c4e9ce051d6866065d07f69
#
_cell.length_a   1.000
_cell.length_b   1.000
_cell.length_c   1.000
_cell.angle_alpha   90.00
_cell.angle_beta   90.00
_cell.angle_gamma   90.00
#
_symmetry.space_group_name_H-M   'P 1'
#
loop_
_entity.id
_entity.type
_entity.pdbx_description
1 polymer ?
#
loop_
_entity_poly.entity_id
_entity_poly.type
_entity_poly.pdbx_seq_one_letter_code
_entity_poly.pdbx_strand_id
1 'polypeptide(L)'
;MEGIWYMAVYKDKNKSTWYVSKRYTDWDGSKKRLFKRGFQTKREALEYELSFVSKISDNQKMLFKDFIPIYYEDMEKRVRKNTMITKKNIIEIKIRPYFDELRLCDITPKEVMRWQNQMLDGKKKNGKSYAGDTLIKMHAQLSAILNHACKYYGLRTNAAAQTGCFKVKTKKEQQFWTLDEYRKFVDAVSDKTLSYICFEVLFWCGLRLGELRALTKKDIDLVNQTIQIDKSLQIIEGETVITDPKTETSIRTIDLPDFLCDELKNYMDHLYKVNEDDLLFPVSKSYLHHEMLRGCKLSGVKVIRIHDLRHPYVKPTTKKFASFLKFFRAAAIAARSCSIRYSWLMLPFQISPFLKSPA
;
A
#
# COMPACT_ATOMS: atom_id res chain seq x y z
N MET A 1 45.30 -1.04 -9.28
CA MET A 1 45.83 -2.40 -9.54
C MET A 1 44.92 -3.03 -10.58
N GLU A 2 45.39 -3.10 -11.80
CA GLU A 2 44.71 -3.74 -12.92
C GLU A 2 44.74 -5.25 -12.70
N GLY A 3 43.56 -5.83 -12.53
CA GLY A 3 43.40 -7.27 -12.36
C GLY A 3 43.75 -8.00 -13.66
N ILE A 4 44.81 -8.80 -13.62
CA ILE A 4 45.21 -9.68 -14.71
C ILE A 4 44.06 -10.61 -15.07
N TRP A 5 43.48 -10.39 -16.25
CA TRP A 5 42.38 -11.19 -16.79
C TRP A 5 42.94 -12.51 -17.32
N TYR A 6 42.89 -13.57 -16.51
CA TYR A 6 43.22 -14.90 -17.00
C TYR A 6 42.15 -15.37 -18.00
N MET A 7 42.59 -15.69 -19.23
CA MET A 7 41.78 -16.39 -20.22
C MET A 7 41.30 -17.73 -19.67
N ALA A 8 39.99 -17.99 -19.74
CA ALA A 8 39.37 -19.16 -19.14
C ALA A 8 38.83 -20.14 -20.20
N VAL A 9 39.52 -20.24 -21.33
CA VAL A 9 39.19 -21.14 -22.45
C VAL A 9 40.13 -22.32 -22.47
N TYR A 10 39.56 -23.52 -22.46
CA TYR A 10 40.30 -24.81 -22.37
C TYR A 10 39.86 -25.78 -23.46
N LYS A 11 40.80 -26.62 -23.93
CA LYS A 11 40.50 -27.73 -24.83
C LYS A 11 39.94 -28.91 -24.04
N ASP A 12 38.86 -29.50 -24.51
CA ASP A 12 38.30 -30.70 -23.89
C ASP A 12 39.22 -31.90 -24.15
N LYS A 13 39.64 -32.59 -23.10
CA LYS A 13 40.59 -33.69 -23.19
C LYS A 13 40.04 -34.91 -23.93
N ASN A 14 38.71 -35.09 -23.90
CA ASN A 14 38.01 -36.25 -24.44
C ASN A 14 37.27 -35.97 -25.75
N LYS A 15 37.25 -34.72 -26.23
CA LYS A 15 36.57 -34.29 -27.42
C LYS A 15 37.41 -33.22 -28.15
N SER A 16 37.36 -33.20 -29.47
CA SER A 16 38.04 -32.16 -30.26
C SER A 16 37.43 -30.77 -30.16
N THR A 17 36.75 -30.47 -29.04
CA THR A 17 36.03 -29.23 -28.81
C THR A 17 36.65 -28.39 -27.70
N TRP A 18 36.27 -27.12 -27.63
CA TRP A 18 36.72 -26.20 -26.62
C TRP A 18 35.60 -25.88 -25.63
N TYR A 19 35.96 -25.44 -24.42
CA TYR A 19 35.01 -24.99 -23.42
C TYR A 19 35.49 -23.75 -22.68
N VAL A 20 34.56 -22.94 -22.21
CA VAL A 20 34.79 -21.78 -21.35
C VAL A 20 34.50 -22.18 -19.90
N SER A 21 35.43 -21.86 -19.01
CA SER A 21 35.28 -22.10 -17.58
C SER A 21 35.87 -20.94 -16.80
N LYS A 22 35.02 -19.97 -16.45
CA LYS A 22 35.41 -18.79 -15.72
C LYS A 22 34.66 -18.69 -14.41
N ARG A 23 35.39 -18.50 -13.32
CA ARG A 23 34.78 -18.13 -12.04
C ARG A 23 34.52 -16.66 -12.04
N TYR A 24 33.32 -16.26 -11.65
CA TYR A 24 32.95 -14.87 -11.45
C TYR A 24 32.14 -14.76 -10.16
N THR A 25 32.16 -13.59 -9.56
CA THR A 25 31.30 -13.29 -8.41
C THR A 25 29.98 -12.79 -8.94
N ASP A 26 28.91 -13.47 -8.63
CA ASP A 26 27.56 -13.08 -9.02
C ASP A 26 27.09 -11.88 -8.20
N TRP A 27 25.94 -11.34 -8.57
CA TRP A 27 25.32 -10.18 -7.95
C TRP A 27 25.04 -10.34 -6.44
N ASP A 28 24.82 -11.57 -5.95
CA ASP A 28 24.58 -11.92 -4.56
C ASP A 28 25.85 -12.13 -3.74
N GLY A 29 27.02 -11.87 -4.35
CA GLY A 29 28.33 -12.16 -3.76
C GLY A 29 28.74 -13.62 -3.86
N SER A 30 27.88 -14.49 -4.35
CA SER A 30 28.18 -15.89 -4.54
C SER A 30 29.20 -16.10 -5.67
N LYS A 31 30.15 -16.99 -5.46
CA LYS A 31 31.13 -17.38 -6.47
C LYS A 31 30.49 -18.37 -7.43
N LYS A 32 30.13 -17.91 -8.63
CA LYS A 32 29.60 -18.74 -9.71
C LYS A 32 30.64 -19.06 -10.76
N ARG A 33 30.35 -20.06 -11.55
CA ARG A 33 31.22 -20.51 -12.64
C ARG A 33 30.45 -20.45 -13.95
N LEU A 34 30.91 -19.58 -14.88
CA LEU A 34 30.52 -19.67 -16.29
C LEU A 34 31.14 -20.97 -16.84
N PHE A 35 30.28 -21.88 -17.28
CA PHE A 35 30.73 -23.13 -17.84
C PHE A 35 29.91 -23.48 -19.08
N LYS A 36 30.55 -23.42 -20.27
CA LYS A 36 29.91 -23.80 -21.53
C LYS A 36 30.86 -24.58 -22.39
N ARG A 37 30.42 -25.73 -22.86
CA ARG A 37 31.16 -26.66 -23.74
C ARG A 37 30.62 -26.65 -25.15
N GLY A 38 31.39 -27.26 -26.09
CA GLY A 38 30.90 -27.55 -27.44
C GLY A 38 31.31 -26.55 -28.50
N PHE A 39 32.26 -25.65 -28.22
CA PHE A 39 32.82 -24.77 -29.21
C PHE A 39 33.77 -25.53 -30.16
N GLN A 40 33.61 -25.34 -31.47
CA GLN A 40 34.41 -26.02 -32.47
C GLN A 40 35.85 -25.48 -32.51
N THR A 41 36.01 -24.18 -32.25
CA THR A 41 37.33 -23.54 -32.29
C THR A 41 37.60 -22.75 -30.99
N LYS A 42 38.90 -22.59 -30.71
CA LYS A 42 39.35 -21.74 -29.60
C LYS A 42 38.87 -20.30 -29.75
N ARG A 43 38.81 -19.82 -30.99
CA ARG A 43 38.35 -18.45 -31.32
C ARG A 43 36.91 -18.26 -30.94
N GLU A 44 36.02 -19.18 -31.28
CA GLU A 44 34.61 -19.14 -30.93
C GLU A 44 34.39 -19.14 -29.41
N ALA A 45 35.14 -19.94 -28.67
CA ALA A 45 35.09 -19.97 -27.21
C ALA A 45 35.58 -18.66 -26.59
N LEU A 46 36.63 -18.03 -27.15
CA LEU A 46 37.13 -16.73 -26.74
C LEU A 46 36.11 -15.59 -27.05
N GLU A 47 35.52 -15.59 -28.22
CA GLU A 47 34.47 -14.63 -28.61
C GLU A 47 33.27 -14.72 -27.67
N TYR A 48 32.89 -15.95 -27.29
CA TYR A 48 31.82 -16.15 -26.30
C TYR A 48 32.20 -15.62 -24.91
N GLU A 49 33.42 -15.89 -24.43
CA GLU A 49 33.91 -15.34 -23.16
C GLU A 49 33.93 -13.82 -23.18
N LEU A 50 34.47 -13.22 -24.24
CA LEU A 50 34.52 -11.77 -24.41
C LEU A 50 33.13 -11.15 -24.49
N SER A 51 32.20 -11.76 -25.23
CA SER A 51 30.82 -11.30 -25.32
C SER A 51 30.09 -11.34 -23.96
N PHE A 52 30.38 -12.36 -23.16
CA PHE A 52 29.83 -12.47 -21.81
C PHE A 52 30.39 -11.38 -20.88
N VAL A 53 31.70 -11.14 -20.95
CA VAL A 53 32.37 -10.12 -20.14
C VAL A 53 31.95 -8.70 -20.59
N SER A 54 31.86 -8.45 -21.91
CA SER A 54 31.44 -7.14 -22.43
C SER A 54 30.00 -6.84 -22.08
N LYS A 55 29.08 -7.80 -22.21
CA LYS A 55 27.67 -7.60 -21.79
C LYS A 55 27.55 -7.20 -20.33
N ILE A 56 28.31 -7.83 -19.44
CA ILE A 56 28.34 -7.43 -18.03
C ILE A 56 28.96 -6.04 -17.85
N SER A 57 30.05 -5.75 -18.59
CA SER A 57 30.77 -4.47 -18.49
C SER A 57 29.97 -3.30 -19.08
N ASP A 58 29.33 -3.51 -20.22
CA ASP A 58 28.62 -2.44 -20.93
C ASP A 58 27.33 -2.04 -20.19
N ASN A 59 26.61 -3.01 -19.64
CA ASN A 59 25.44 -2.74 -18.81
C ASN A 59 25.79 -1.93 -17.54
N GLN A 60 26.95 -2.16 -16.95
CA GLN A 60 27.41 -1.42 -15.77
C GLN A 60 27.81 0.03 -16.11
N LYS A 61 28.27 0.31 -17.33
CA LYS A 61 28.65 1.64 -17.80
C LYS A 61 27.47 2.47 -18.30
N MET A 62 26.28 1.85 -18.40
CA MET A 62 25.06 2.53 -18.79
C MET A 62 24.73 3.66 -17.82
N LEU A 63 24.27 4.80 -18.34
CA LEU A 63 23.79 5.89 -17.50
C LEU A 63 22.46 5.50 -16.81
N PHE A 64 22.25 6.02 -15.62
CA PHE A 64 21.03 5.77 -14.87
C PHE A 64 19.78 6.16 -15.66
N LYS A 65 19.81 7.30 -16.35
CA LYS A 65 18.72 7.77 -17.22
C LYS A 65 18.34 6.79 -18.33
N ASP A 66 19.32 6.09 -18.89
CA ASP A 66 19.10 5.12 -19.96
C ASP A 66 18.61 3.77 -19.43
N PHE A 67 18.92 3.46 -18.17
CA PHE A 67 18.48 2.26 -17.49
C PHE A 67 17.01 2.35 -17.01
N ILE A 68 16.53 3.52 -16.65
CA ILE A 68 15.16 3.71 -16.10
C ILE A 68 14.06 3.25 -17.06
N PRO A 69 14.08 3.57 -18.37
CA PRO A 69 13.10 3.03 -19.31
C PRO A 69 13.07 1.50 -19.35
N ILE A 70 14.23 0.86 -19.34
CA ILE A 70 14.37 -0.61 -19.32
C ILE A 70 13.74 -1.17 -18.03
N TYR A 71 14.06 -0.57 -16.89
CA TYR A 71 13.46 -0.94 -15.60
C TYR A 71 11.92 -0.80 -15.62
N TYR A 72 11.38 0.23 -16.26
CA TYR A 72 9.94 0.42 -16.38
C TYR A 72 9.30 -0.67 -17.24
N GLU A 73 9.87 -1.00 -18.37
CA GLU A 73 9.40 -2.06 -19.28
C GLU A 73 9.38 -3.42 -18.56
N ASP A 74 10.46 -3.76 -17.86
CA ASP A 74 10.58 -5.00 -17.10
C ASP A 74 9.56 -5.09 -15.95
N MET A 75 9.20 -3.96 -15.33
CA MET A 75 8.32 -3.90 -14.18
C MET A 75 6.84 -3.75 -14.55
N GLU A 76 6.50 -3.21 -15.70
CA GLU A 76 5.12 -2.89 -16.09
C GLU A 76 4.20 -4.11 -16.08
N LYS A 77 4.70 -5.25 -16.55
CA LYS A 77 3.95 -6.53 -16.55
C LYS A 77 3.91 -7.24 -15.19
N ARG A 78 4.73 -6.80 -14.22
CA ARG A 78 4.92 -7.47 -12.93
C ARG A 78 4.23 -6.78 -11.76
N VAL A 79 3.83 -5.52 -11.93
CA VAL A 79 3.21 -4.74 -10.87
C VAL A 79 1.88 -4.14 -11.33
N ARG A 80 0.96 -3.94 -10.39
CA ARG A 80 -0.34 -3.33 -10.69
C ARG A 80 -0.15 -1.87 -11.15
N LYS A 81 -1.00 -1.40 -12.08
CA LYS A 81 -0.94 -0.05 -12.68
C LYS A 81 -0.75 1.06 -11.63
N ASN A 82 -1.55 1.07 -10.57
CA ASN A 82 -1.44 2.09 -9.51
C ASN A 82 -0.09 2.06 -8.76
N THR A 83 0.49 0.86 -8.58
CA THR A 83 1.82 0.71 -7.99
C THR A 83 2.88 1.29 -8.93
N MET A 84 2.74 1.05 -10.24
CA MET A 84 3.66 1.57 -11.24
C MET A 84 3.63 3.10 -11.31
N ILE A 85 2.46 3.73 -11.28
CA ILE A 85 2.30 5.18 -11.22
C ILE A 85 3.01 5.76 -9.99
N THR A 86 2.80 5.14 -8.81
CA THR A 86 3.46 5.60 -7.58
C THR A 86 4.98 5.47 -7.66
N LYS A 87 5.48 4.37 -8.25
CA LYS A 87 6.92 4.16 -8.49
C LYS A 87 7.47 5.23 -9.44
N LYS A 88 6.83 5.41 -10.61
CA LYS A 88 7.22 6.42 -11.60
C LYS A 88 7.30 7.81 -10.95
N ASN A 89 6.30 8.22 -10.19
CA ASN A 89 6.30 9.51 -9.50
C ASN A 89 7.48 9.71 -8.54
N ILE A 90 7.84 8.70 -7.77
CA ILE A 90 9.00 8.79 -6.86
C ILE A 90 10.30 8.86 -7.68
N ILE A 91 10.44 8.02 -8.69
CA ILE A 91 11.63 7.92 -9.52
C ILE A 91 11.86 9.23 -10.27
N GLU A 92 10.86 9.71 -11.01
CA GLU A 92 10.99 10.92 -11.85
C GLU A 92 11.27 12.17 -11.03
N ILE A 93 10.60 12.32 -9.86
CA ILE A 93 10.67 13.58 -9.10
C ILE A 93 11.82 13.60 -8.09
N LYS A 94 12.27 12.42 -7.58
CA LYS A 94 13.16 12.36 -6.41
C LYS A 94 14.47 11.61 -6.65
N ILE A 95 14.51 10.70 -7.62
CA ILE A 95 15.69 9.87 -7.87
C ILE A 95 16.42 10.35 -9.12
N ARG A 96 15.74 10.43 -10.23
CA ARG A 96 16.31 10.83 -11.53
C ARG A 96 17.06 12.17 -11.49
N PRO A 97 16.55 13.25 -10.88
CA PRO A 97 17.25 14.53 -10.85
C PRO A 97 18.65 14.48 -10.23
N TYR A 98 18.93 13.44 -9.43
CA TYR A 98 20.25 13.26 -8.80
C TYR A 98 21.11 12.24 -9.55
N PHE A 99 20.52 11.14 -10.03
CA PHE A 99 21.27 9.99 -10.52
C PHE A 99 21.37 9.89 -12.05
N ASP A 100 20.56 10.61 -12.82
CA ASP A 100 20.45 10.45 -14.26
C ASP A 100 21.79 10.53 -15.01
N GLU A 101 22.68 11.42 -14.60
CA GLU A 101 23.99 11.62 -15.25
C GLU A 101 25.09 10.70 -14.69
N LEU A 102 24.78 9.85 -13.71
CA LEU A 102 25.72 8.88 -13.17
C LEU A 102 25.58 7.54 -13.91
N ARG A 103 26.72 6.87 -14.12
CA ARG A 103 26.69 5.48 -14.58
C ARG A 103 26.28 4.57 -13.42
N LEU A 104 25.64 3.45 -13.72
CA LEU A 104 25.23 2.49 -12.69
C LEU A 104 26.40 2.03 -11.81
N CYS A 105 27.59 1.82 -12.39
CA CYS A 105 28.80 1.43 -11.65
C CYS A 105 29.37 2.54 -10.75
N ASP A 106 29.06 3.81 -11.03
CA ASP A 106 29.58 4.97 -10.30
C ASP A 106 28.65 5.35 -9.13
N ILE A 107 27.47 4.74 -9.03
CA ILE A 107 26.57 4.89 -7.90
C ILE A 107 27.15 4.14 -6.69
N THR A 108 27.99 4.82 -5.93
CA THR A 108 28.60 4.28 -4.73
C THR A 108 27.77 4.55 -3.48
N PRO A 109 28.01 3.86 -2.35
CA PRO A 109 27.39 4.19 -1.07
C PRO A 109 27.55 5.64 -0.66
N LYS A 110 28.68 6.28 -1.04
CA LYS A 110 28.94 7.71 -0.79
C LYS A 110 27.96 8.59 -1.56
N GLU A 111 27.69 8.27 -2.83
CA GLU A 111 26.73 9.03 -3.64
C GLU A 111 25.29 8.84 -3.10
N VAL A 112 24.93 7.63 -2.69
CA VAL A 112 23.61 7.39 -2.07
C VAL A 112 23.48 8.18 -0.76
N MET A 113 24.51 8.22 0.07
CA MET A 113 24.50 9.01 1.31
C MET A 113 24.38 10.51 1.04
N ARG A 114 25.05 11.04 0.02
CA ARG A 114 24.91 12.46 -0.39
C ARG A 114 23.48 12.76 -0.84
N TRP A 115 22.88 11.89 -1.63
CA TRP A 115 21.48 12.02 -2.03
C TRP A 115 20.54 11.95 -0.82
N GLN A 116 20.79 11.05 0.13
CA GLN A 116 20.01 10.98 1.37
C GLN A 116 20.08 12.29 2.14
N ASN A 117 21.27 12.89 2.31
CA ASN A 117 21.44 14.17 3.00
C ASN A 117 20.67 15.29 2.27
N GLN A 118 20.74 15.34 0.94
CA GLN A 118 19.97 16.29 0.16
C GLN A 118 18.45 16.11 0.34
N MET A 119 17.96 14.87 0.49
CA MET A 119 16.55 14.63 0.74
C MET A 119 16.14 14.99 2.19
N LEU A 120 17.04 14.86 3.16
CA LEU A 120 16.80 15.30 4.54
C LEU A 120 16.67 16.83 4.63
N ASP A 121 17.55 17.55 3.95
CA ASP A 121 17.54 19.02 3.90
C ASP A 121 16.45 19.57 2.99
N GLY A 122 15.97 18.73 2.08
CA GLY A 122 14.97 19.07 1.07
C GLY A 122 13.61 19.42 1.65
N LYS A 123 13.01 20.47 1.10
CA LYS A 123 11.66 20.91 1.46
C LYS A 123 10.67 20.57 0.35
N LYS A 124 9.42 20.28 0.74
CA LYS A 124 8.29 20.17 -0.17
C LYS A 124 7.93 21.57 -0.74
N LYS A 125 7.09 21.62 -1.78
CA LYS A 125 6.55 22.88 -2.33
C LYS A 125 5.91 23.79 -1.28
N ASN A 126 5.39 23.22 -0.18
CA ASN A 126 4.79 23.96 0.94
C ASN A 126 5.80 24.34 2.05
N GLY A 127 7.10 24.26 1.81
CA GLY A 127 8.16 24.61 2.75
C GLY A 127 8.42 23.58 3.87
N LYS A 128 7.61 22.52 4.00
CA LYS A 128 7.77 21.50 5.06
C LYS A 128 8.76 20.41 4.64
N SER A 129 9.53 19.89 5.58
CA SER A 129 10.42 18.73 5.37
C SER A 129 9.64 17.47 4.98
N TYR A 130 10.31 16.50 4.38
CA TYR A 130 9.71 15.21 4.05
C TYR A 130 9.43 14.42 5.34
N ALA A 131 8.26 13.74 5.38
CA ALA A 131 7.96 12.81 6.46
C ALA A 131 8.89 11.58 6.38
N GLY A 132 9.25 11.00 7.53
CA GLY A 132 10.12 9.83 7.60
C GLY A 132 9.68 8.67 6.72
N ASP A 133 8.38 8.32 6.72
CA ASP A 133 7.82 7.28 5.85
C ASP A 133 8.01 7.58 4.35
N THR A 134 8.02 8.86 3.97
CA THR A 134 8.25 9.26 2.57
C THR A 134 9.71 9.06 2.19
N LEU A 135 10.64 9.43 3.06
CA LEU A 135 12.08 9.21 2.87
C LEU A 135 12.40 7.72 2.74
N ILE A 136 11.84 6.90 3.63
CA ILE A 136 12.00 5.43 3.58
C ILE A 136 11.50 4.88 2.24
N LYS A 137 10.35 5.34 1.75
CA LYS A 137 9.82 4.91 0.44
C LYS A 137 10.72 5.33 -0.72
N MET A 138 11.30 6.53 -0.68
CA MET A 138 12.25 6.99 -1.70
C MET A 138 13.48 6.07 -1.74
N HIS A 139 14.09 5.78 -0.56
CA HIS A 139 15.23 4.90 -0.46
C HIS A 139 14.91 3.47 -0.92
N ALA A 140 13.79 2.91 -0.47
CA ALA A 140 13.33 1.58 -0.89
C ALA A 140 13.15 1.50 -2.42
N GLN A 141 12.68 2.59 -3.06
CA GLN A 141 12.54 2.64 -4.51
C GLN A 141 13.89 2.66 -5.23
N LEU A 142 14.87 3.44 -4.76
CA LEU A 142 16.23 3.43 -5.29
C LEU A 142 16.87 2.04 -5.12
N SER A 143 16.74 1.45 -3.93
CA SER A 143 17.26 0.11 -3.65
C SER A 143 16.62 -0.96 -4.55
N ALA A 144 15.33 -0.84 -4.87
CA ALA A 144 14.64 -1.76 -5.79
C ALA A 144 15.18 -1.66 -7.22
N ILE A 145 15.48 -0.45 -7.70
CA ILE A 145 16.10 -0.24 -9.04
C ILE A 145 17.49 -0.87 -9.08
N LEU A 146 18.34 -0.57 -8.09
CA LEU A 146 19.69 -1.12 -8.05
C LEU A 146 19.71 -2.63 -7.85
N ASN A 147 18.79 -3.20 -7.06
CA ASN A 147 18.62 -4.66 -6.95
C ASN A 147 18.23 -5.29 -8.29
N HIS A 148 17.36 -4.63 -9.05
CA HIS A 148 17.00 -5.08 -10.39
C HIS A 148 18.20 -5.07 -11.33
N ALA A 149 19.00 -3.99 -11.30
CA ALA A 149 20.24 -3.89 -12.05
C ALA A 149 21.25 -4.98 -11.64
N CYS A 150 21.40 -5.27 -10.35
CA CYS A 150 22.24 -6.36 -9.86
C CYS A 150 21.75 -7.70 -10.39
N LYS A 151 20.46 -7.98 -10.30
CA LYS A 151 19.90 -9.29 -10.61
C LYS A 151 19.90 -9.63 -12.10
N TYR A 152 19.66 -8.65 -12.96
CA TYR A 152 19.42 -8.90 -14.38
C TYR A 152 20.42 -8.23 -15.32
N TYR A 153 21.12 -7.18 -14.87
CA TYR A 153 21.99 -6.36 -15.71
C TYR A 153 23.44 -6.32 -15.25
N GLY A 154 23.83 -7.21 -14.34
CA GLY A 154 25.22 -7.46 -13.96
C GLY A 154 25.87 -6.38 -13.10
N LEU A 155 25.12 -5.47 -12.49
CA LEU A 155 25.64 -4.56 -11.48
C LEU A 155 26.16 -5.37 -10.30
N ARG A 156 27.40 -5.08 -9.82
CA ARG A 156 28.06 -5.92 -8.81
C ARG A 156 27.41 -5.87 -7.44
N THR A 157 27.01 -4.69 -7.01
CA THR A 157 26.49 -4.47 -5.67
C THR A 157 25.40 -3.40 -5.66
N ASN A 158 24.45 -3.53 -4.75
CA ASN A 158 23.46 -2.49 -4.51
C ASN A 158 23.97 -1.48 -3.49
N ALA A 159 24.43 -0.33 -3.97
CA ALA A 159 24.94 0.75 -3.14
C ALA A 159 23.91 1.29 -2.13
N ALA A 160 22.62 1.29 -2.48
CA ALA A 160 21.58 1.73 -1.55
C ALA A 160 21.41 0.73 -0.39
N ALA A 161 21.47 -0.58 -0.67
CA ALA A 161 21.41 -1.58 0.40
C ALA A 161 22.63 -1.49 1.34
N GLN A 162 23.84 -1.22 0.79
CA GLN A 162 25.05 -1.03 1.59
C GLN A 162 25.00 0.23 2.45
N THR A 163 24.43 1.33 1.93
CA THR A 163 24.29 2.59 2.70
C THR A 163 23.29 2.44 3.84
N GLY A 164 22.28 1.60 3.66
CA GLY A 164 21.16 1.47 4.60
C GLY A 164 20.13 2.59 4.45
N CYS A 165 18.99 2.37 5.09
CA CYS A 165 17.85 3.29 5.02
C CYS A 165 18.04 4.51 5.93
N PHE A 166 17.23 5.54 5.69
CA PHE A 166 17.16 6.73 6.57
C PHE A 166 16.88 6.36 8.03
N LYS A 167 17.67 6.87 8.96
CA LYS A 167 17.43 6.73 10.40
C LYS A 167 16.46 7.83 10.87
N VAL A 168 15.18 7.67 10.59
CA VAL A 168 14.14 8.65 10.91
C VAL A 168 13.05 8.04 11.79
N LYS A 169 12.49 8.87 12.67
CA LYS A 169 11.36 8.46 13.51
C LYS A 169 10.09 8.37 12.64
N THR A 170 9.43 7.23 12.64
CA THR A 170 8.20 6.98 11.86
C THR A 170 6.98 6.68 12.73
N LYS A 171 7.16 6.60 14.05
CA LYS A 171 6.07 6.30 14.98
C LYS A 171 4.99 7.37 14.89
N LYS A 172 3.87 7.02 14.25
CA LYS A 172 2.58 7.69 14.44
C LYS A 172 1.79 6.82 15.38
N GLU A 173 1.34 7.37 16.48
CA GLU A 173 0.32 6.73 17.30
C GLU A 173 -0.91 6.50 16.42
N GLN A 174 -1.41 5.26 16.41
CA GLN A 174 -2.70 4.97 15.79
C GLN A 174 -3.77 5.68 16.62
N GLN A 175 -4.46 6.59 15.97
CA GLN A 175 -5.61 7.26 16.58
C GLN A 175 -6.85 6.46 16.24
N PHE A 176 -7.66 6.20 17.23
CA PHE A 176 -8.96 5.54 17.07
C PHE A 176 -9.98 6.27 17.94
N TRP A 177 -11.24 6.12 17.60
CA TRP A 177 -12.35 6.59 18.44
C TRP A 177 -12.84 5.50 19.38
N THR A 178 -13.26 5.91 20.57
CA THR A 178 -14.13 5.12 21.40
C THR A 178 -15.53 5.09 20.80
N LEU A 179 -16.38 4.17 21.25
CA LEU A 179 -17.76 4.11 20.79
C LEU A 179 -18.55 5.40 21.08
N ASP A 180 -18.27 6.04 22.21
CA ASP A 180 -18.93 7.31 22.57
C ASP A 180 -18.46 8.48 21.71
N GLU A 181 -17.18 8.53 21.35
CA GLU A 181 -16.65 9.50 20.37
C GLU A 181 -17.28 9.28 19.01
N TYR A 182 -17.41 8.02 18.56
CA TYR A 182 -18.07 7.68 17.31
C TYR A 182 -19.55 8.11 17.30
N ARG A 183 -20.29 7.84 18.36
CA ARG A 183 -21.71 8.26 18.49
C ARG A 183 -21.87 9.76 18.35
N LYS A 184 -21.07 10.54 19.10
CA LYS A 184 -21.10 12.00 18.99
C LYS A 184 -20.82 12.47 17.56
N PHE A 185 -19.91 11.81 16.88
CA PHE A 185 -19.58 12.14 15.49
C PHE A 185 -20.73 11.80 14.55
N VAL A 186 -21.29 10.60 14.63
CA VAL A 186 -22.32 10.14 13.70
C VAL A 186 -23.61 10.93 13.87
N ASP A 187 -23.97 11.29 15.10
CA ASP A 187 -25.10 12.19 15.39
C ASP A 187 -24.89 13.56 14.74
N ALA A 188 -23.67 14.10 14.78
CA ALA A 188 -23.34 15.40 14.18
C ALA A 188 -23.36 15.41 12.63
N VAL A 189 -23.30 14.26 11.97
CA VAL A 189 -23.40 14.13 10.50
C VAL A 189 -24.73 13.55 10.03
N SER A 190 -25.67 13.31 10.93
CA SER A 190 -26.99 12.73 10.65
C SER A 190 -27.90 13.63 9.81
N ASP A 191 -27.57 14.93 9.69
CA ASP A 191 -28.21 15.89 8.83
C ASP A 191 -28.11 15.56 7.33
N LYS A 192 -27.12 14.73 6.95
CA LYS A 192 -26.90 14.27 5.59
C LYS A 192 -26.96 12.74 5.54
N THR A 193 -28.09 12.19 5.13
CA THR A 193 -28.34 10.75 5.06
C THR A 193 -27.22 9.98 4.37
N LEU A 194 -26.71 10.48 3.23
CA LEU A 194 -25.62 9.84 2.49
C LEU A 194 -24.31 9.78 3.31
N SER A 195 -23.95 10.84 4.00
CA SER A 195 -22.75 10.87 4.86
C SER A 195 -22.92 9.94 6.04
N TYR A 196 -24.07 10.02 6.71
CA TYR A 196 -24.42 9.19 7.85
C TYR A 196 -24.29 7.71 7.53
N ILE A 197 -24.97 7.21 6.50
CA ILE A 197 -24.96 5.79 6.16
C ILE A 197 -23.57 5.30 5.68
N CYS A 198 -22.81 6.16 4.97
CA CYS A 198 -21.44 5.83 4.61
C CYS A 198 -20.54 5.60 5.83
N PHE A 199 -20.63 6.45 6.86
CA PHE A 199 -19.86 6.29 8.09
C PHE A 199 -20.34 5.12 8.94
N GLU A 200 -21.64 4.84 9.00
CA GLU A 200 -22.20 3.66 9.65
C GLU A 200 -21.63 2.37 9.04
N VAL A 201 -21.68 2.24 7.71
CA VAL A 201 -21.14 1.06 7.02
C VAL A 201 -19.62 0.96 7.21
N LEU A 202 -18.88 2.07 7.14
CA LEU A 202 -17.42 2.06 7.36
C LEU A 202 -17.04 1.60 8.76
N PHE A 203 -17.77 2.06 9.77
CA PHE A 203 -17.46 1.76 11.17
C PHE A 203 -17.85 0.33 11.53
N TRP A 204 -19.10 -0.07 11.28
CA TRP A 204 -19.63 -1.36 11.73
C TRP A 204 -19.12 -2.54 10.90
N CYS A 205 -18.97 -2.36 9.58
CA CYS A 205 -18.46 -3.42 8.71
C CYS A 205 -16.93 -3.36 8.57
N GLY A 206 -16.27 -2.32 9.06
CA GLY A 206 -14.82 -2.20 8.98
C GLY A 206 -14.27 -2.18 7.54
N LEU A 207 -15.00 -1.57 6.60
CA LEU A 207 -14.63 -1.53 5.20
C LEU A 207 -13.46 -0.58 4.92
N ARG A 208 -12.70 -0.89 3.86
CA ARG A 208 -11.83 0.11 3.25
C ARG A 208 -12.68 1.11 2.46
N LEU A 209 -12.24 2.36 2.41
CA LEU A 209 -12.97 3.40 1.67
C LEU A 209 -13.22 3.02 0.19
N GLY A 210 -12.27 2.34 -0.45
CA GLY A 210 -12.43 1.86 -1.83
C GLY A 210 -13.44 0.71 -1.95
N GLU A 211 -13.56 -0.13 -0.93
CA GLU A 211 -14.57 -1.20 -0.86
C GLU A 211 -15.98 -0.57 -0.70
N LEU A 212 -16.18 0.35 0.24
CA LEU A 212 -17.43 1.08 0.39
C LEU A 212 -17.90 1.69 -0.93
N ARG A 213 -17.00 2.41 -1.61
CA ARG A 213 -17.33 3.11 -2.87
C ARG A 213 -17.61 2.18 -4.05
N ALA A 214 -17.20 0.92 -3.97
CA ALA A 214 -17.45 -0.09 -4.98
C ALA A 214 -18.76 -0.86 -4.76
N LEU A 215 -19.40 -0.70 -3.60
CA LEU A 215 -20.64 -1.41 -3.28
C LEU A 215 -21.77 -1.06 -4.24
N THR A 216 -22.47 -2.10 -4.67
CA THR A 216 -23.70 -2.04 -5.45
C THR A 216 -24.83 -2.64 -4.61
N LYS A 217 -26.05 -2.48 -5.06
CA LYS A 217 -27.23 -2.99 -4.35
C LYS A 217 -27.19 -4.51 -4.21
N LYS A 218 -26.72 -5.22 -5.26
CA LYS A 218 -26.60 -6.70 -5.27
C LYS A 218 -25.59 -7.26 -4.26
N ASP A 219 -24.68 -6.43 -3.76
CA ASP A 219 -23.68 -6.87 -2.76
C ASP A 219 -24.27 -6.95 -1.34
N ILE A 220 -25.50 -6.46 -1.14
CA ILE A 220 -26.18 -6.42 0.15
C ILE A 220 -27.34 -7.40 0.14
N ASP A 221 -27.23 -8.44 0.97
CA ASP A 221 -28.31 -9.39 1.22
C ASP A 221 -28.99 -9.06 2.56
N LEU A 222 -30.15 -8.37 2.46
CA LEU A 222 -30.94 -8.00 3.63
C LEU A 222 -31.66 -9.17 4.27
N VAL A 223 -31.90 -10.28 3.53
CA VAL A 223 -32.57 -11.46 4.05
C VAL A 223 -31.62 -12.25 4.94
N ASN A 224 -30.41 -12.50 4.45
CA ASN A 224 -29.36 -13.18 5.21
C ASN A 224 -28.55 -12.23 6.09
N GLN A 225 -28.84 -10.92 6.03
CA GLN A 225 -28.14 -9.88 6.80
C GLN A 225 -26.63 -9.89 6.56
N THR A 226 -26.23 -9.94 5.30
CA THR A 226 -24.83 -10.00 4.92
C THR A 226 -24.47 -8.99 3.84
N ILE A 227 -23.19 -8.64 3.79
CA ILE A 227 -22.60 -7.81 2.74
C ILE A 227 -21.39 -8.54 2.14
N GLN A 228 -21.38 -8.66 0.82
CA GLN A 228 -20.29 -9.27 0.08
C GLN A 228 -19.25 -8.21 -0.32
N ILE A 229 -17.98 -8.46 0.00
CA ILE A 229 -16.86 -7.58 -0.35
C ILE A 229 -15.93 -8.33 -1.28
N ASP A 230 -15.99 -8.02 -2.58
CA ASP A 230 -15.23 -8.68 -3.63
C ASP A 230 -14.55 -7.69 -4.59
N LYS A 231 -14.77 -6.39 -4.42
CA LYS A 231 -14.26 -5.34 -5.33
C LYS A 231 -13.86 -4.06 -4.58
N SER A 232 -13.07 -3.23 -5.24
CA SER A 232 -12.64 -1.94 -4.69
C SER A 232 -12.53 -0.90 -5.79
N LEU A 233 -13.12 0.27 -5.58
CA LEU A 233 -13.11 1.38 -6.51
C LEU A 233 -11.90 2.28 -6.25
N GLN A 234 -11.12 2.53 -7.29
CA GLN A 234 -9.98 3.44 -7.30
C GLN A 234 -10.12 4.44 -8.44
N ILE A 235 -9.51 5.60 -8.27
CA ILE A 235 -9.36 6.57 -9.38
C ILE A 235 -7.91 6.47 -9.84
N ILE A 236 -7.71 6.12 -11.10
CA ILE A 236 -6.40 5.97 -11.74
C ILE A 236 -6.38 6.89 -12.96
N GLU A 237 -5.49 7.87 -12.97
CA GLU A 237 -5.36 8.85 -14.06
C GLU A 237 -6.66 9.60 -14.40
N GLY A 238 -7.50 9.82 -13.38
CA GLY A 238 -8.79 10.52 -13.53
C GLY A 238 -9.97 9.59 -13.84
N GLU A 239 -9.72 8.36 -14.21
CA GLU A 239 -10.75 7.37 -14.51
C GLU A 239 -11.12 6.54 -13.28
N THR A 240 -12.40 6.24 -13.16
CA THR A 240 -12.92 5.35 -12.12
C THR A 240 -12.71 3.89 -12.55
N VAL A 241 -11.90 3.16 -11.81
CA VAL A 241 -11.58 1.75 -12.09
C VAL A 241 -12.02 0.90 -10.91
N ILE A 242 -12.88 -0.08 -11.17
CA ILE A 242 -13.20 -1.14 -10.21
C ILE A 242 -12.13 -2.22 -10.38
N THR A 243 -11.48 -2.57 -9.30
CA THR A 243 -10.40 -3.56 -9.27
C THR A 243 -10.74 -4.70 -8.33
N ASP A 244 -10.28 -5.88 -8.68
CA ASP A 244 -10.32 -7.02 -7.77
C ASP A 244 -9.50 -6.74 -6.51
N PRO A 245 -9.81 -7.40 -5.40
CA PRO A 245 -9.04 -7.29 -4.17
C PRO A 245 -7.57 -7.64 -4.39
N LYS A 246 -6.70 -7.11 -3.53
CA LYS A 246 -5.24 -7.37 -3.62
C LYS A 246 -4.87 -8.82 -3.37
N THR A 247 -5.67 -9.52 -2.59
CA THR A 247 -5.47 -10.92 -2.19
C THR A 247 -6.82 -11.61 -2.13
N GLU A 248 -6.85 -12.91 -2.38
CA GLU A 248 -8.06 -13.75 -2.24
C GLU A 248 -8.66 -13.64 -0.83
N THR A 249 -7.84 -13.52 0.19
CA THR A 249 -8.27 -13.30 1.57
C THR A 249 -8.98 -11.96 1.82
N SER A 250 -8.97 -11.06 0.84
CA SER A 250 -9.73 -9.79 0.92
C SER A 250 -11.18 -9.95 0.46
N ILE A 251 -11.50 -11.03 -0.27
CA ILE A 251 -12.88 -11.42 -0.57
C ILE A 251 -13.46 -11.99 0.72
N ARG A 252 -14.56 -11.42 1.16
CA ARG A 252 -15.18 -11.80 2.41
C ARG A 252 -16.64 -11.40 2.46
N THR A 253 -17.43 -12.18 3.18
CA THR A 253 -18.78 -11.83 3.60
C THR A 253 -18.74 -11.30 5.02
N ILE A 254 -19.50 -10.27 5.32
CA ILE A 254 -19.58 -9.64 6.64
C ILE A 254 -21.02 -9.67 7.09
N ASP A 255 -21.26 -10.14 8.31
CA ASP A 255 -22.59 -10.10 8.93
C ASP A 255 -22.96 -8.66 9.27
N LEU A 256 -24.17 -8.25 8.89
CA LEU A 256 -24.73 -6.95 9.19
C LEU A 256 -25.54 -7.00 10.50
N PRO A 257 -25.34 -6.04 11.39
CA PRO A 257 -26.26 -5.88 12.53
C PRO A 257 -27.68 -5.52 12.06
N ASP A 258 -28.71 -6.02 12.76
CA ASP A 258 -30.14 -5.78 12.44
C ASP A 258 -30.43 -4.29 12.12
N PHE A 259 -29.95 -3.40 12.99
CA PHE A 259 -30.18 -1.96 12.82
C PHE A 259 -29.57 -1.38 11.54
N LEU A 260 -28.39 -1.89 11.15
CA LEU A 260 -27.72 -1.43 9.94
C LEU A 260 -28.45 -1.96 8.69
N CYS A 261 -29.05 -3.15 8.76
CA CYS A 261 -29.93 -3.66 7.71
C CYS A 261 -31.14 -2.77 7.52
N ASP A 262 -31.81 -2.36 8.61
CA ASP A 262 -32.96 -1.47 8.55
C ASP A 262 -32.59 -0.09 7.98
N GLU A 263 -31.45 0.45 8.38
CA GLU A 263 -30.95 1.74 7.86
C GLU A 263 -30.57 1.65 6.39
N LEU A 264 -29.87 0.58 5.97
CA LEU A 264 -29.56 0.33 4.58
C LEU A 264 -30.80 0.14 3.73
N LYS A 265 -31.79 -0.62 4.22
CA LYS A 265 -33.08 -0.79 3.56
C LYS A 265 -33.76 0.57 3.37
N ASN A 266 -33.90 1.35 4.44
CA ASN A 266 -34.50 2.67 4.40
C ASN A 266 -33.74 3.59 3.42
N TYR A 267 -32.41 3.57 3.43
CA TYR A 267 -31.59 4.34 2.48
C TYR A 267 -31.87 3.90 1.03
N MET A 268 -31.86 2.60 0.74
CA MET A 268 -32.08 2.07 -0.62
C MET A 268 -33.51 2.33 -1.12
N ASP A 269 -34.52 2.29 -0.25
CA ASP A 269 -35.92 2.55 -0.60
C ASP A 269 -36.12 4.02 -1.03
N HIS A 270 -35.27 4.93 -0.56
CA HIS A 270 -35.30 6.35 -0.94
C HIS A 270 -34.43 6.68 -2.19
N LEU A 271 -33.68 5.71 -2.72
CA LEU A 271 -32.91 5.92 -3.94
C LEU A 271 -33.82 5.82 -5.18
N TYR A 272 -33.77 6.84 -6.02
CA TYR A 272 -34.57 6.88 -7.24
C TYR A 272 -33.90 6.16 -8.40
N LYS A 273 -34.58 5.17 -9.01
CA LYS A 273 -34.14 4.42 -10.22
C LYS A 273 -32.71 3.87 -10.17
N VAL A 274 -32.27 3.34 -9.02
CA VAL A 274 -30.98 2.68 -8.90
C VAL A 274 -31.11 1.21 -9.32
N ASN A 275 -30.34 0.80 -10.33
CA ASN A 275 -30.26 -0.58 -10.77
C ASN A 275 -29.41 -1.41 -9.80
N GLU A 276 -29.49 -2.73 -9.89
CA GLU A 276 -28.74 -3.65 -9.03
C GLU A 276 -27.21 -3.49 -9.16
N ASP A 277 -26.71 -3.07 -10.32
CA ASP A 277 -25.29 -2.90 -10.62
C ASP A 277 -24.78 -1.46 -10.40
N ASP A 278 -25.67 -0.54 -10.10
CA ASP A 278 -25.27 0.86 -9.84
C ASP A 278 -24.57 1.00 -8.48
N LEU A 279 -23.60 1.92 -8.41
CA LEU A 279 -22.90 2.20 -7.17
C LEU A 279 -23.87 2.74 -6.11
N LEU A 280 -23.93 2.05 -4.98
CA LEU A 280 -24.81 2.44 -3.88
C LEU A 280 -24.37 3.74 -3.22
N PHE A 281 -23.06 3.98 -3.16
CA PHE A 281 -22.46 5.17 -2.56
C PHE A 281 -21.62 5.94 -3.58
N PRO A 282 -22.24 6.78 -4.45
CA PRO A 282 -21.55 7.53 -5.50
C PRO A 282 -20.80 8.76 -4.92
N VAL A 283 -19.95 8.52 -3.92
CA VAL A 283 -19.20 9.58 -3.23
C VAL A 283 -17.73 9.61 -3.64
N SER A 284 -17.15 10.80 -3.69
CA SER A 284 -15.72 10.95 -3.87
C SER A 284 -14.97 10.72 -2.55
N LYS A 285 -13.68 10.37 -2.65
CA LYS A 285 -12.80 10.28 -1.47
C LYS A 285 -12.72 11.62 -0.74
N SER A 286 -12.68 12.72 -1.48
CA SER A 286 -12.61 14.08 -0.92
C SER A 286 -13.89 14.45 -0.19
N TYR A 287 -15.06 14.07 -0.72
CA TYR A 287 -16.33 14.31 -0.06
C TYR A 287 -16.36 13.73 1.36
N LEU A 288 -16.10 12.43 1.51
CA LEU A 288 -16.08 11.81 2.83
C LEU A 288 -14.99 12.37 3.76
N HIS A 289 -13.88 12.81 3.19
CA HIS A 289 -12.85 13.47 4.00
C HIS A 289 -13.32 14.83 4.54
N HIS A 290 -14.00 15.63 3.72
CA HIS A 290 -14.59 16.91 4.16
C HIS A 290 -15.72 16.70 5.19
N GLU A 291 -16.58 15.68 4.98
CA GLU A 291 -17.62 15.34 5.95
C GLU A 291 -17.04 14.82 7.27
N MET A 292 -15.95 14.08 7.24
CA MET A 292 -15.21 13.70 8.45
C MET A 292 -14.73 14.92 9.23
N LEU A 293 -14.12 15.90 8.55
CA LEU A 293 -13.64 17.13 9.17
C LEU A 293 -14.82 17.97 9.70
N ARG A 294 -15.91 18.07 8.95
CA ARG A 294 -17.14 18.76 9.35
C ARG A 294 -17.75 18.14 10.60
N GLY A 295 -17.93 16.83 10.61
CA GLY A 295 -18.49 16.10 11.74
C GLY A 295 -17.63 16.21 13.00
N CYS A 296 -16.30 16.10 12.86
CA CYS A 296 -15.39 16.31 13.99
C CYS A 296 -15.47 17.73 14.57
N LYS A 297 -15.60 18.75 13.70
CA LYS A 297 -15.75 20.13 14.14
C LYS A 297 -17.06 20.37 14.89
N LEU A 298 -18.16 19.78 14.43
CA LEU A 298 -19.48 19.90 15.05
C LEU A 298 -19.59 19.14 16.38
N SER A 299 -19.04 17.91 16.43
CA SER A 299 -19.10 17.04 17.61
C SER A 299 -18.04 17.34 18.67
N GLY A 300 -16.99 18.10 18.32
CA GLY A 300 -15.82 18.33 19.19
C GLY A 300 -14.90 17.10 19.34
N VAL A 301 -15.12 16.04 18.56
CA VAL A 301 -14.30 14.81 18.60
C VAL A 301 -12.99 15.02 17.85
N LYS A 302 -11.91 14.41 18.33
CA LYS A 302 -10.61 14.46 17.65
C LYS A 302 -10.67 13.96 16.21
N VAL A 303 -9.93 14.60 15.31
CA VAL A 303 -9.89 14.20 13.90
C VAL A 303 -9.01 12.95 13.75
N ILE A 304 -9.58 11.90 13.17
CA ILE A 304 -8.86 10.69 12.75
C ILE A 304 -8.95 10.51 11.23
N ARG A 305 -8.17 9.58 10.67
CA ARG A 305 -8.30 9.25 9.25
C ARG A 305 -9.50 8.32 9.06
N ILE A 306 -10.19 8.41 7.93
CA ILE A 306 -11.30 7.48 7.59
C ILE A 306 -10.85 6.01 7.70
N HIS A 307 -9.60 5.70 7.34
CA HIS A 307 -9.07 4.35 7.47
C HIS A 307 -8.97 3.87 8.94
N ASP A 308 -8.83 4.79 9.88
CA ASP A 308 -8.71 4.46 11.30
C ASP A 308 -10.06 4.07 11.92
N LEU A 309 -11.20 4.38 11.25
CA LEU A 309 -12.52 3.85 11.61
C LEU A 309 -12.59 2.32 11.56
N ARG A 310 -11.76 1.69 10.74
CA ARG A 310 -11.68 0.24 10.61
C ARG A 310 -11.05 -0.46 11.83
N HIS A 311 -10.44 0.29 12.73
CA HIS A 311 -9.78 -0.25 13.92
C HIS A 311 -10.53 0.14 15.20
N PRO A 312 -11.83 -0.18 15.34
CA PRO A 312 -12.52 0.06 16.59
C PRO A 312 -11.88 -0.79 17.69
N TYR A 313 -11.77 -0.23 18.86
CA TYR A 313 -11.28 -0.93 20.07
C TYR A 313 -12.10 -2.18 20.41
N VAL A 314 -13.32 -2.26 19.88
CA VAL A 314 -14.24 -3.39 20.05
C VAL A 314 -14.56 -3.96 18.67
N LYS A 315 -14.07 -5.15 18.35
CA LYS A 315 -14.54 -5.90 17.18
C LYS A 315 -15.99 -6.34 17.44
N PRO A 316 -16.96 -5.99 16.59
CA PRO A 316 -18.37 -6.34 16.81
C PRO A 316 -18.71 -7.83 16.60
N THR A 317 -17.74 -8.72 16.56
CA THR A 317 -17.89 -10.13 16.17
C THR A 317 -18.39 -11.08 17.25
N THR A 318 -18.83 -10.60 18.42
CA THR A 318 -19.42 -11.49 19.43
C THR A 318 -20.93 -11.29 19.54
N LYS A 319 -21.69 -12.41 19.51
CA LYS A 319 -23.14 -12.43 19.74
C LYS A 319 -23.57 -11.65 21.00
N LYS A 320 -22.69 -11.51 22.00
CA LYS A 320 -22.88 -10.66 23.17
C LYS A 320 -22.99 -9.17 22.85
N PHE A 321 -22.28 -8.69 21.82
CA PHE A 321 -22.29 -7.29 21.42
C PHE A 321 -23.57 -6.93 20.66
N ALA A 322 -24.09 -7.83 19.84
CA ALA A 322 -25.39 -7.66 19.18
C ALA A 322 -26.54 -7.55 20.17
N SER A 323 -26.51 -8.34 21.26
CA SER A 323 -27.49 -8.25 22.35
C SER A 323 -27.40 -6.93 23.12
N PHE A 324 -26.20 -6.43 23.35
CA PHE A 324 -25.96 -5.14 24.00
C PHE A 324 -26.48 -3.95 23.12
N LEU A 325 -26.30 -4.03 21.81
CA LEU A 325 -26.81 -3.03 20.86
C LEU A 325 -28.34 -3.02 20.77
N LYS A 326 -29.01 -4.17 20.85
CA LYS A 326 -30.49 -4.24 20.89
C LYS A 326 -31.07 -3.46 22.07
N PHE A 327 -30.44 -3.52 23.23
CA PHE A 327 -30.86 -2.78 24.40
C PHE A 327 -30.75 -1.25 24.25
N PHE A 328 -29.64 -0.77 23.70
CA PHE A 328 -29.42 0.67 23.51
C PHE A 328 -30.26 1.28 22.39
N ARG A 329 -30.60 0.51 21.34
CA ARG A 329 -31.44 0.98 20.25
C ARG A 329 -32.89 1.18 20.68
N ALA A 330 -33.43 0.31 21.50
CA ALA A 330 -34.75 0.51 22.08
C ALA A 330 -34.83 1.83 22.85
N ALA A 331 -33.77 2.20 23.56
CA ALA A 331 -33.68 3.48 24.26
C ALA A 331 -33.55 4.67 23.32
N ALA A 332 -32.79 4.56 22.22
CA ALA A 332 -32.60 5.65 21.25
C ALA A 332 -33.83 5.90 20.37
N ILE A 333 -34.55 4.84 19.97
CA ILE A 333 -35.84 4.97 19.23
C ILE A 333 -36.92 5.56 20.13
N ALA A 334 -36.99 5.12 21.39
CA ALA A 334 -37.89 5.72 22.36
C ALA A 334 -37.59 7.23 22.60
N ALA A 335 -36.33 7.61 22.58
CA ALA A 335 -35.92 9.03 22.70
C ALA A 335 -36.24 9.87 21.46
N ARG A 336 -36.24 9.29 20.26
CA ARG A 336 -36.63 9.99 19.00
C ARG A 336 -38.14 10.11 18.82
N SER A 337 -38.94 9.18 19.35
CA SER A 337 -40.41 9.26 19.28
C SER A 337 -41.04 10.17 20.34
N CYS A 338 -40.29 10.58 21.33
CA CYS A 338 -40.75 11.48 22.38
C CYS A 338 -40.05 12.84 22.20
N SER A 339 -40.80 13.86 21.78
CA SER A 339 -40.35 15.27 21.70
C SER A 339 -40.09 15.90 23.07
N ILE A 340 -39.49 15.14 23.99
CA ILE A 340 -39.19 15.64 25.33
C ILE A 340 -37.65 15.73 25.47
N ARG A 341 -37.18 16.97 25.62
CA ARG A 341 -35.83 17.26 26.07
C ARG A 341 -35.56 16.58 27.41
N TYR A 342 -34.82 15.50 27.42
CA TYR A 342 -34.26 14.96 28.66
C TYR A 342 -32.81 15.42 28.79
N SER A 343 -32.59 16.52 29.53
CA SER A 343 -31.46 16.68 30.40
C SER A 343 -31.68 15.75 31.58
N TRP A 344 -30.76 14.88 31.91
CA TRP A 344 -30.72 13.92 33.02
C TRP A 344 -30.73 12.45 32.56
N LEU A 345 -29.54 11.92 32.43
CA LEU A 345 -29.16 10.58 32.85
C LEU A 345 -27.65 10.39 32.76
N MET A 346 -26.97 11.16 33.63
CA MET A 346 -25.59 10.85 34.03
C MET A 346 -25.71 9.89 35.22
N LEU A 347 -25.61 8.59 34.95
CA LEU A 347 -25.28 7.61 36.00
C LEU A 347 -23.89 7.08 35.75
N PRO A 348 -22.95 7.21 36.70
CA PRO A 348 -21.61 6.64 36.57
C PRO A 348 -21.69 5.14 36.73
N PHE A 349 -21.42 4.38 35.67
CA PHE A 349 -21.17 2.94 35.79
C PHE A 349 -19.78 2.73 36.41
N GLN A 350 -19.76 2.33 37.66
CA GLN A 350 -18.60 1.70 38.30
C GLN A 350 -18.33 0.37 37.59
N ILE A 351 -17.20 0.32 36.87
CA ILE A 351 -16.64 -0.92 36.36
C ILE A 351 -16.05 -1.69 37.54
N SER A 352 -16.68 -2.79 37.91
CA SER A 352 -16.15 -3.75 38.86
C SER A 352 -14.83 -4.34 38.33
N PRO A 353 -13.78 -4.44 39.17
CA PRO A 353 -12.48 -4.95 38.76
C PRO A 353 -12.46 -6.48 38.89
N PHE A 354 -12.89 -7.20 37.86
CA PHE A 354 -12.64 -8.64 37.73
C PHE A 354 -11.97 -8.93 36.38
N LEU A 355 -10.65 -8.82 36.39
CA LEU A 355 -9.77 -9.55 35.49
C LEU A 355 -8.35 -9.54 36.09
N LYS A 356 -8.18 -10.45 37.07
CA LYS A 356 -6.84 -10.97 37.38
C LYS A 356 -6.50 -12.00 36.33
N SER A 357 -5.40 -11.82 35.62
CA SER A 357 -4.75 -12.83 34.79
C SER A 357 -4.14 -13.92 35.68
N PRO A 358 -4.20 -15.18 35.28
CA PRO A 358 -3.31 -16.20 35.85
C PRO A 358 -1.94 -16.15 35.17
N ALA A 359 -0.95 -16.51 35.95
CA ALA A 359 0.48 -16.55 35.66
C ALA A 359 0.89 -17.33 34.41
#